data_d3ddc1ce14a94928232110000df60a89
#
_entry.id   d3ddc1ce14a94928232110000df60a89
#
_cell.length_a   1.000
_cell.length_b   1.000
_cell.length_c   1.000
_cell.angle_alpha   90.00
_cell.angle_beta   90.00
_cell.angle_gamma   90.00
#
_symmetry.space_group_name_H-M   'P 1'
#
loop_
_entity.id
_entity.type
_entity.pdbx_description
1 polymer ?
#
loop_
_entity_poly.entity_id
_entity_poly.type
_entity_poly.pdbx_seq_one_letter_code
_entity_poly.pdbx_strand_id
1 'polypeptide(L)'
;MPFGSMRHGYTFQAGGGAFTGMTATGGTTEDITYDSVDYRIHKFTSSGTFTISDLGDATTLDVLIVGGGAGGGGNGGTSDYGGGGGGAGRVYTATGISVSNTSYTITIGAGGAGARASGANGGNSSAFSLTAGGGGYGSYHNSSGGGAPSTTYNGSGGGSGSTASSTRSGGSGYKNGGGASTTYDGAGGGGGNSAAGANASGASGGAGGAGVTVNGFASSAITLGGGGGGAPFQSNSGNVGAGGSGGGGAGGKDQRGTEGTANTGGGGGGTAKVGYVTDAWGANGGSGYVVVRYAI
;
A
#
# COMPACT_ATOMS: atom_id res chain seq x y z
N MET A 1 21.40 -15.71 -35.91
CA MET A 1 22.20 -15.22 -34.77
C MET A 1 21.22 -15.04 -33.62
N PRO A 2 21.33 -15.76 -32.49
CA PRO A 2 20.42 -15.59 -31.39
C PRO A 2 20.78 -14.30 -30.63
N PHE A 3 19.80 -13.45 -30.43
CA PHE A 3 19.91 -12.25 -29.62
C PHE A 3 20.26 -12.63 -28.16
N GLY A 4 21.45 -12.21 -27.72
CA GLY A 4 21.86 -12.36 -26.33
C GLY A 4 20.93 -11.60 -25.41
N SER A 5 20.36 -12.29 -24.44
CA SER A 5 19.65 -11.74 -23.31
C SER A 5 20.54 -10.70 -22.62
N MET A 6 20.13 -9.42 -22.60
CA MET A 6 20.78 -8.42 -21.77
C MET A 6 20.57 -8.81 -20.30
N ARG A 7 21.60 -9.36 -19.68
CA ARG A 7 21.61 -9.60 -18.24
C ARG A 7 21.67 -8.23 -17.55
N HIS A 8 20.76 -7.98 -16.65
CA HIS A 8 20.74 -6.76 -15.84
C HIS A 8 22.07 -6.58 -15.11
N GLY A 9 22.87 -5.62 -15.57
CA GLY A 9 23.86 -4.84 -14.84
C GLY A 9 25.03 -5.49 -14.08
N TYR A 10 25.07 -6.81 -13.93
CA TYR A 10 26.23 -7.47 -13.32
C TYR A 10 27.24 -7.81 -14.41
N THR A 11 28.23 -6.94 -14.59
CA THR A 11 29.40 -7.24 -15.42
C THR A 11 30.29 -8.24 -14.69
N PHE A 12 30.23 -9.51 -15.09
CA PHE A 12 31.27 -10.44 -14.69
C PHE A 12 32.58 -10.02 -15.37
N GLN A 13 33.54 -9.55 -14.59
CA GLN A 13 34.89 -9.29 -15.08
C GLN A 13 35.50 -10.64 -15.47
N ALA A 14 35.94 -10.77 -16.72
CA ALA A 14 36.61 -11.96 -17.23
C ALA A 14 38.06 -12.08 -16.66
N GLY A 15 38.13 -12.35 -15.39
CA GLY A 15 39.35 -12.63 -14.66
C GLY A 15 39.06 -13.68 -13.61
N GLY A 16 39.46 -14.88 -13.83
CA GLY A 16 39.27 -16.19 -13.20
C GLY A 16 39.12 -16.35 -11.68
N GLY A 17 38.50 -15.39 -10.97
CA GLY A 17 38.12 -15.52 -9.56
C GLY A 17 36.60 -15.83 -9.44
N ALA A 18 36.21 -16.60 -8.39
CA ALA A 18 34.81 -16.76 -8.04
C ALA A 18 34.21 -15.40 -7.63
N PHE A 19 32.95 -15.11 -8.06
CA PHE A 19 32.22 -13.93 -7.63
C PHE A 19 32.11 -13.90 -6.10
N THR A 20 32.49 -12.80 -5.49
CA THR A 20 32.36 -12.58 -4.05
C THR A 20 31.18 -11.63 -3.82
N GLY A 21 30.09 -12.15 -3.27
CA GLY A 21 28.90 -11.36 -2.96
C GLY A 21 29.14 -10.33 -1.84
N MET A 22 28.22 -9.35 -1.78
CA MET A 22 28.23 -8.33 -0.73
C MET A 22 28.00 -8.96 0.66
N THR A 23 28.70 -8.45 1.69
CA THR A 23 28.45 -8.76 3.10
C THR A 23 27.70 -7.61 3.75
N ALA A 24 26.46 -7.86 4.18
CA ALA A 24 25.62 -6.86 4.82
C ALA A 24 24.78 -7.45 5.96
N THR A 25 24.31 -6.58 6.85
CA THR A 25 23.44 -6.92 7.99
C THR A 25 22.23 -5.99 8.06
N GLY A 26 21.22 -6.41 8.82
CA GLY A 26 19.96 -5.66 9.03
C GLY A 26 18.74 -6.36 8.44
N GLY A 27 17.59 -6.19 9.09
CA GLY A 27 16.37 -6.90 8.74
C GLY A 27 16.43 -8.42 8.92
N THR A 28 15.45 -9.12 8.36
CA THR A 28 15.45 -10.60 8.29
C THR A 28 15.95 -11.04 6.93
N THR A 29 16.91 -11.96 6.89
CA THR A 29 17.56 -12.42 5.66
C THR A 29 16.95 -13.71 5.12
N GLU A 30 16.94 -13.84 3.78
CA GLU A 30 16.56 -15.04 3.05
C GLU A 30 17.35 -15.05 1.73
N ASP A 31 17.80 -16.23 1.30
CA ASP A 31 18.41 -16.41 -0.03
C ASP A 31 17.35 -16.93 -1.00
N ILE A 32 17.28 -16.34 -2.19
CA ILE A 32 16.33 -16.70 -3.24
C ILE A 32 17.04 -16.82 -4.59
N THR A 33 16.54 -17.69 -5.47
CA THR A 33 16.95 -17.71 -6.89
C THR A 33 15.87 -17.01 -7.72
N TYR A 34 16.26 -16.01 -8.49
CA TYR A 34 15.37 -15.31 -9.42
C TYR A 34 16.07 -15.09 -10.75
N ASP A 35 15.42 -15.51 -11.86
CA ASP A 35 15.99 -15.43 -13.23
C ASP A 35 17.40 -16.06 -13.34
N SER A 36 17.56 -17.23 -12.70
CA SER A 36 18.83 -17.99 -12.65
C SER A 36 20.00 -17.27 -11.98
N VAL A 37 19.73 -16.29 -11.14
CA VAL A 37 20.71 -15.60 -10.28
C VAL A 37 20.33 -15.81 -8.83
N ASP A 38 21.30 -16.12 -8.00
CA ASP A 38 21.10 -16.24 -6.56
C ASP A 38 21.26 -14.87 -5.91
N TYR A 39 20.28 -14.51 -5.07
CA TYR A 39 20.20 -13.25 -4.37
C TYR A 39 20.05 -13.48 -2.87
N ARG A 40 20.68 -12.64 -2.07
CA ARG A 40 20.30 -12.41 -0.68
C ARG A 40 19.34 -11.25 -0.59
N ILE A 41 18.24 -11.44 0.14
CA ILE A 41 17.27 -10.41 0.44
C ILE A 41 17.28 -10.08 1.94
N HIS A 42 17.11 -8.79 2.26
CA HIS A 42 16.92 -8.28 3.62
C HIS A 42 15.54 -7.65 3.71
N LYS A 43 14.66 -8.21 4.55
CA LYS A 43 13.27 -7.78 4.74
C LYS A 43 13.14 -6.91 5.98
N PHE A 44 12.57 -5.71 5.83
CA PHE A 44 12.32 -4.77 6.92
C PHE A 44 10.81 -4.58 7.09
N THR A 45 10.27 -5.04 8.21
CA THR A 45 8.87 -4.85 8.64
C THR A 45 8.74 -3.75 9.70
N SER A 46 9.85 -3.21 10.16
CA SER A 46 10.00 -2.07 11.06
C SER A 46 11.22 -1.25 10.65
N SER A 47 11.25 0.03 11.02
CA SER A 47 12.41 0.90 10.76
C SER A 47 13.66 0.36 11.41
N GLY A 48 14.79 0.54 10.75
CA GLY A 48 16.07 0.01 11.20
C GLY A 48 17.25 0.50 10.35
N THR A 49 18.34 -0.25 10.37
CA THR A 49 19.56 0.07 9.64
C THR A 49 19.97 -1.12 8.77
N PHE A 50 20.31 -0.85 7.51
CA PHE A 50 21.00 -1.77 6.63
C PHE A 50 22.47 -1.37 6.55
N THR A 51 23.38 -2.24 6.96
CA THR A 51 24.82 -1.93 7.02
C THR A 51 25.60 -2.83 6.08
N ILE A 52 26.35 -2.25 5.16
CA ILE A 52 27.27 -2.94 4.26
C ILE A 52 28.66 -2.87 4.89
N SER A 53 29.23 -4.02 5.22
CA SER A 53 30.60 -4.14 5.76
C SER A 53 31.62 -4.43 4.67
N ASP A 54 31.23 -5.12 3.59
CA ASP A 54 32.05 -5.40 2.44
C ASP A 54 31.19 -5.46 1.17
N LEU A 55 31.60 -4.76 0.13
CA LEU A 55 30.91 -4.79 -1.17
C LEU A 55 31.20 -6.08 -1.95
N GLY A 56 32.37 -6.70 -1.72
CA GLY A 56 32.85 -7.74 -2.62
C GLY A 56 32.92 -7.23 -4.07
N ASP A 57 32.43 -8.03 -5.01
CA ASP A 57 32.30 -7.65 -6.42
C ASP A 57 30.99 -6.92 -6.75
N ALA A 58 30.03 -6.86 -5.80
CA ALA A 58 28.72 -6.26 -5.98
C ALA A 58 28.73 -4.79 -5.54
N THR A 59 28.72 -3.85 -6.50
CA THR A 59 28.72 -2.40 -6.23
C THR A 59 27.32 -1.79 -6.26
N THR A 60 26.29 -2.58 -6.57
CA THR A 60 24.91 -2.15 -6.69
C THR A 60 23.96 -3.14 -6.01
N LEU A 61 22.78 -2.64 -5.64
CA LEU A 61 21.68 -3.44 -5.13
C LEU A 61 20.33 -2.99 -5.73
N ASP A 62 19.31 -3.79 -5.50
CA ASP A 62 17.93 -3.47 -5.86
C ASP A 62 17.10 -3.29 -4.59
N VAL A 63 16.06 -2.45 -4.66
CA VAL A 63 15.18 -2.20 -3.54
C VAL A 63 13.71 -2.20 -3.95
N LEU A 64 12.86 -2.78 -3.10
CA LEU A 64 11.42 -2.62 -3.07
C LEU A 64 11.05 -1.79 -1.85
N ILE A 65 10.37 -0.69 -2.03
CA ILE A 65 9.88 0.21 -0.97
C ILE A 65 8.37 0.33 -1.07
N VAL A 66 7.66 0.08 0.02
CA VAL A 66 6.19 0.16 0.10
C VAL A 66 5.82 1.14 1.19
N GLY A 67 5.09 2.21 0.86
CA GLY A 67 4.55 3.17 1.83
C GLY A 67 3.42 2.55 2.65
N GLY A 68 3.07 3.14 3.79
CA GLY A 68 1.92 2.75 4.59
C GLY A 68 0.59 3.02 3.87
N GLY A 69 -0.37 2.11 3.96
CA GLY A 69 -1.74 2.33 3.53
C GLY A 69 -2.49 3.27 4.47
N ALA A 70 -3.52 3.94 4.00
CA ALA A 70 -4.31 4.87 4.80
C ALA A 70 -5.45 4.19 5.55
N GLY A 71 -5.93 4.84 6.60
CA GLY A 71 -7.13 4.42 7.33
C GLY A 71 -8.42 4.71 6.57
N GLY A 72 -9.43 3.86 6.75
CA GLY A 72 -10.79 4.07 6.29
C GLY A 72 -11.54 5.11 7.12
N GLY A 73 -12.58 5.71 6.55
CA GLY A 73 -13.49 6.63 7.23
C GLY A 73 -14.61 5.91 7.97
N GLY A 74 -15.19 6.59 8.94
CA GLY A 74 -16.35 6.14 9.69
C GLY A 74 -17.60 6.97 9.41
N ASN A 75 -18.67 6.79 10.22
CA ASN A 75 -19.94 7.49 10.03
C ASN A 75 -20.27 8.58 11.08
N GLY A 76 -19.39 8.85 12.03
CA GLY A 76 -19.59 9.91 13.02
C GLY A 76 -20.67 9.70 14.07
N GLY A 77 -21.43 8.62 14.00
CA GLY A 77 -22.33 8.19 15.09
C GLY A 77 -23.78 8.68 15.01
N THR A 78 -24.23 9.41 14.01
CA THR A 78 -25.57 10.02 13.98
C THR A 78 -26.44 9.69 12.76
N SER A 79 -25.96 8.95 11.79
CA SER A 79 -26.70 8.67 10.55
C SER A 79 -26.27 7.36 9.90
N ASP A 80 -27.13 6.81 9.09
CA ASP A 80 -26.97 5.54 8.38
C ASP A 80 -25.97 5.60 7.21
N TYR A 81 -25.07 6.54 7.19
CA TYR A 81 -24.10 6.77 6.11
C TYR A 81 -22.79 6.01 6.35
N GLY A 82 -22.12 5.65 5.28
CA GLY A 82 -20.86 4.93 5.33
C GLY A 82 -19.63 5.80 5.03
N GLY A 83 -18.51 5.42 5.61
CA GLY A 83 -17.19 5.98 5.30
C GLY A 83 -16.53 5.32 4.11
N GLY A 84 -15.67 6.05 3.40
CA GLY A 84 -14.88 5.56 2.28
C GLY A 84 -13.70 4.68 2.71
N GLY A 85 -13.24 3.81 1.81
CA GLY A 85 -12.02 3.02 2.01
C GLY A 85 -10.75 3.85 1.92
N GLY A 86 -9.71 3.50 2.69
CA GLY A 86 -8.38 4.11 2.62
C GLY A 86 -7.64 3.74 1.33
N GLY A 87 -6.84 4.65 0.80
CA GLY A 87 -5.95 4.40 -0.35
C GLY A 87 -4.72 3.59 0.05
N ALA A 88 -4.13 2.89 -0.91
CA ALA A 88 -2.89 2.14 -0.71
C ALA A 88 -1.65 3.04 -0.65
N GLY A 89 -0.64 2.65 0.11
CA GLY A 89 0.70 3.19 0.00
C GLY A 89 1.34 2.86 -1.35
N ARG A 90 2.24 3.70 -1.82
CA ARG A 90 2.98 3.48 -3.07
C ARG A 90 3.85 2.23 -2.98
N VAL A 91 3.80 1.38 -4.00
CA VAL A 91 4.79 0.33 -4.25
C VAL A 91 5.80 0.85 -5.27
N TYR A 92 7.07 0.90 -4.88
CA TYR A 92 8.15 1.43 -5.68
C TYR A 92 9.34 0.46 -5.72
N THR A 93 9.83 0.15 -6.90
CA THR A 93 11.03 -0.66 -7.11
C THR A 93 12.10 0.17 -7.80
N ALA A 94 13.34 0.02 -7.39
CA ALA A 94 14.50 0.57 -8.07
C ALA A 94 15.60 -0.48 -8.13
N THR A 95 16.34 -0.49 -9.25
CA THR A 95 17.40 -1.45 -9.53
C THR A 95 18.70 -0.74 -9.82
N GLY A 96 19.83 -1.41 -9.56
CA GLY A 96 21.16 -0.89 -9.85
C GLY A 96 21.55 0.32 -8.99
N ILE A 97 21.09 0.40 -7.75
CA ILE A 97 21.44 1.48 -6.82
C ILE A 97 22.89 1.32 -6.41
N SER A 98 23.73 2.31 -6.76
CA SER A 98 25.13 2.34 -6.32
C SER A 98 25.23 2.55 -4.81
N VAL A 99 26.04 1.74 -4.15
CA VAL A 99 26.24 1.77 -2.70
C VAL A 99 27.73 1.74 -2.33
N SER A 100 28.01 1.98 -1.07
CA SER A 100 29.36 1.94 -0.48
C SER A 100 29.33 1.23 0.87
N ASN A 101 30.50 0.90 1.41
CA ASN A 101 30.66 0.31 2.75
C ASN A 101 30.24 1.34 3.82
N THR A 102 28.94 1.36 4.15
CA THR A 102 28.36 2.27 5.14
C THR A 102 27.02 1.75 5.63
N SER A 103 26.42 2.47 6.57
CA SER A 103 25.08 2.19 7.09
C SER A 103 24.03 3.09 6.43
N TYR A 104 22.92 2.50 6.04
CA TYR A 104 21.77 3.16 5.43
C TYR A 104 20.55 3.05 6.34
N THR A 105 19.92 4.18 6.61
CA THR A 105 18.67 4.20 7.38
C THR A 105 17.52 3.68 6.53
N ILE A 106 16.76 2.73 7.08
CA ILE A 106 15.51 2.21 6.51
C ILE A 106 14.37 2.73 7.37
N THR A 107 13.42 3.44 6.76
CA THR A 107 12.21 3.91 7.43
C THR A 107 11.01 3.17 6.89
N ILE A 108 10.19 2.62 7.78
CA ILE A 108 8.93 1.97 7.44
C ILE A 108 7.76 2.88 7.82
N GLY A 109 6.94 3.24 6.85
CA GLY A 109 5.75 4.05 7.06
C GLY A 109 4.68 3.29 7.83
N ALA A 110 4.14 3.88 8.87
CA ALA A 110 3.01 3.30 9.59
C ALA A 110 1.74 3.32 8.74
N GLY A 111 0.84 2.38 8.96
CA GLY A 111 -0.52 2.47 8.46
C GLY A 111 -1.26 3.65 9.09
N GLY A 112 -2.09 4.33 8.31
CA GLY A 112 -2.94 5.41 8.82
C GLY A 112 -4.04 4.87 9.73
N ALA A 113 -4.35 5.59 10.80
CA ALA A 113 -5.43 5.19 11.71
C ALA A 113 -6.80 5.34 11.03
N GLY A 114 -7.67 4.36 11.21
CA GLY A 114 -9.08 4.49 10.93
C GLY A 114 -9.79 5.34 12.01
N ALA A 115 -10.86 6.01 11.67
CA ALA A 115 -11.53 6.91 12.60
C ALA A 115 -13.06 6.88 12.46
N ARG A 116 -13.78 7.46 13.44
CA ARG A 116 -15.23 7.77 13.31
C ARG A 116 -15.50 8.87 12.29
N ALA A 117 -14.54 9.76 12.11
CA ALA A 117 -14.49 10.79 11.07
C ALA A 117 -13.73 10.25 9.83
N SER A 118 -13.10 11.12 9.07
CA SER A 118 -12.15 10.70 8.05
C SER A 118 -10.94 10.01 8.70
N GLY A 119 -10.45 8.95 8.07
CA GLY A 119 -9.24 8.27 8.51
C GLY A 119 -8.00 9.17 8.43
N ALA A 120 -6.85 8.62 8.78
CA ALA A 120 -5.55 9.27 8.62
C ALA A 120 -4.82 8.74 7.37
N ASN A 121 -3.96 9.58 6.79
CA ASN A 121 -3.06 9.16 5.73
C ASN A 121 -2.04 8.14 6.22
N GLY A 122 -1.57 7.27 5.33
CA GLY A 122 -0.43 6.40 5.58
C GLY A 122 0.89 7.16 5.66
N GLY A 123 1.86 6.59 6.36
CA GLY A 123 3.23 7.12 6.47
C GLY A 123 4.09 6.78 5.25
N ASN A 124 5.13 7.59 5.00
CA ASN A 124 6.11 7.31 3.97
C ASN A 124 7.13 6.25 4.44
N SER A 125 7.53 5.35 3.53
CA SER A 125 8.70 4.49 3.70
C SER A 125 9.87 5.01 2.87
N SER A 126 11.10 4.85 3.36
CA SER A 126 12.29 5.31 2.63
C SER A 126 13.50 4.41 2.84
N ALA A 127 14.36 4.34 1.82
CA ALA A 127 15.66 3.67 1.82
C ALA A 127 16.54 4.29 0.72
N PHE A 128 17.84 4.39 0.89
CA PHE A 128 18.82 4.84 -0.13
C PHE A 128 18.41 6.16 -0.82
N SER A 129 17.94 7.17 -0.05
CA SER A 129 17.43 8.46 -0.54
C SER A 129 16.18 8.35 -1.44
N LEU A 130 15.58 7.17 -1.56
CA LEU A 130 14.33 6.93 -2.28
C LEU A 130 13.17 6.88 -1.28
N THR A 131 11.98 7.33 -1.73
CA THR A 131 10.78 7.39 -0.88
C THR A 131 9.56 6.84 -1.62
N ALA A 132 8.80 5.98 -0.94
CA ALA A 132 7.46 5.58 -1.33
C ALA A 132 6.44 6.23 -0.40
N GLY A 133 5.54 7.04 -0.94
CA GLY A 133 4.57 7.79 -0.17
C GLY A 133 3.43 6.95 0.37
N GLY A 134 2.84 7.39 1.47
CA GLY A 134 1.64 6.78 2.06
C GLY A 134 0.37 7.05 1.25
N GLY A 135 -0.67 6.25 1.46
CA GLY A 135 -1.99 6.38 0.87
C GLY A 135 -2.79 7.56 1.44
N GLY A 136 -3.80 8.00 0.70
CA GLY A 136 -4.77 9.02 1.10
C GLY A 136 -5.93 8.43 1.91
N TYR A 137 -6.38 9.12 2.93
CA TYR A 137 -7.40 8.64 3.86
C TYR A 137 -8.77 8.40 3.20
N GLY A 138 -9.50 7.41 3.70
CA GLY A 138 -10.92 7.23 3.42
C GLY A 138 -11.75 8.27 4.15
N SER A 139 -12.73 8.84 3.46
CA SER A 139 -13.50 9.95 3.98
C SER A 139 -14.63 9.52 4.90
N TYR A 140 -14.96 10.40 5.79
CA TYR A 140 -16.20 10.49 6.55
C TYR A 140 -17.40 10.66 5.59
N HIS A 141 -18.60 10.28 6.06
CA HIS A 141 -19.83 10.51 5.30
C HIS A 141 -19.94 11.97 4.84
N ASN A 142 -20.59 12.17 3.69
CA ASN A 142 -20.82 13.50 3.10
C ASN A 142 -19.53 14.28 2.78
N SER A 143 -18.40 13.60 2.59
CA SER A 143 -17.09 14.20 2.26
C SER A 143 -16.43 13.51 1.08
N SER A 144 -15.66 14.27 0.31
CA SER A 144 -14.83 13.73 -0.76
C SER A 144 -13.62 12.97 -0.20
N GLY A 145 -13.13 11.97 -0.93
CA GLY A 145 -11.98 11.17 -0.56
C GLY A 145 -10.70 11.99 -0.38
N GLY A 146 -9.86 11.58 0.56
CA GLY A 146 -8.56 12.19 0.79
C GLY A 146 -7.58 11.93 -0.34
N GLY A 147 -6.97 12.97 -0.90
CA GLY A 147 -5.80 12.84 -1.77
C GLY A 147 -4.62 12.27 -0.99
N ALA A 148 -3.68 11.61 -1.70
CA ALA A 148 -2.45 11.16 -1.08
C ALA A 148 -1.64 12.35 -0.52
N PRO A 149 -0.94 12.19 0.61
CA PRO A 149 -0.39 13.32 1.37
C PRO A 149 0.80 14.04 0.70
N SER A 150 1.36 13.48 -0.34
CA SER A 150 2.53 14.04 -1.03
C SER A 150 2.30 14.11 -2.54
N THR A 151 2.66 15.20 -3.18
CA THR A 151 2.63 15.35 -4.64
C THR A 151 3.82 14.71 -5.34
N THR A 152 4.89 14.42 -4.62
CA THR A 152 6.15 13.91 -5.19
C THR A 152 6.29 12.38 -5.04
N TYR A 153 5.79 11.80 -3.94
CA TYR A 153 6.03 10.38 -3.58
C TYR A 153 4.74 9.58 -3.39
N ASN A 154 3.63 10.03 -3.94
CA ASN A 154 2.26 9.65 -3.63
C ASN A 154 1.97 8.14 -3.65
N GLY A 155 1.19 7.69 -2.66
CA GLY A 155 0.34 6.53 -2.74
C GLY A 155 -0.95 6.81 -3.53
N SER A 156 -1.91 5.94 -3.41
CA SER A 156 -3.24 6.04 -4.05
C SER A 156 -4.21 6.86 -3.19
N GLY A 157 -5.20 7.49 -3.81
CA GLY A 157 -6.21 8.30 -3.14
C GLY A 157 -7.24 7.46 -2.38
N GLY A 158 -7.84 8.01 -1.33
CA GLY A 158 -8.92 7.38 -0.57
C GLY A 158 -10.29 7.51 -1.24
N GLY A 159 -11.22 6.64 -0.91
CA GLY A 159 -12.61 6.66 -1.35
C GLY A 159 -13.42 7.76 -0.68
N SER A 160 -14.48 8.23 -1.37
CA SER A 160 -15.45 9.19 -0.81
C SER A 160 -16.36 8.54 0.23
N GLY A 161 -16.86 9.33 1.17
CA GLY A 161 -17.95 8.91 2.05
C GLY A 161 -19.29 8.88 1.30
N SER A 162 -20.27 8.12 1.80
CA SER A 162 -21.63 8.12 1.27
C SER A 162 -22.35 9.45 1.54
N THR A 163 -23.39 9.76 0.76
CA THR A 163 -24.10 11.04 0.84
C THR A 163 -25.57 10.92 0.47
N ALA A 164 -26.42 11.76 1.08
CA ALA A 164 -27.84 11.86 0.75
C ALA A 164 -28.16 12.96 -0.29
N SER A 165 -27.25 13.88 -0.59
CA SER A 165 -27.64 15.11 -1.28
C SER A 165 -26.79 15.53 -2.47
N SER A 166 -25.64 14.91 -2.70
CA SER A 166 -24.73 15.32 -3.77
C SER A 166 -23.69 14.26 -4.12
N THR A 167 -23.17 14.30 -5.35
CA THR A 167 -22.03 13.46 -5.74
C THR A 167 -20.77 13.88 -4.99
N ARG A 168 -20.00 12.92 -4.52
CA ARG A 168 -18.68 13.11 -3.90
C ARG A 168 -17.61 12.41 -4.70
N SER A 169 -16.49 13.06 -4.88
CA SER A 169 -15.35 12.50 -5.61
C SER A 169 -14.45 11.69 -4.67
N GLY A 170 -13.85 10.62 -5.18
CA GLY A 170 -12.72 9.99 -4.53
C GLY A 170 -11.49 10.88 -4.55
N GLY A 171 -10.54 10.62 -3.64
CA GLY A 171 -9.27 11.34 -3.57
C GLY A 171 -8.36 11.04 -4.75
N SER A 172 -7.57 12.01 -5.17
CA SER A 172 -6.53 11.82 -6.18
C SER A 172 -5.29 11.13 -5.59
N GLY A 173 -4.55 10.40 -6.42
CA GLY A 173 -3.29 9.76 -6.05
C GLY A 173 -2.35 9.64 -7.23
N TYR A 174 -1.11 9.23 -6.99
CA TYR A 174 -0.08 9.11 -8.03
C TYR A 174 -0.45 8.14 -9.14
N LYS A 175 -0.97 6.97 -8.78
CA LYS A 175 -1.39 5.96 -9.76
C LYS A 175 -2.89 5.96 -9.93
N ASN A 176 -3.63 5.82 -8.85
CA ASN A 176 -5.06 5.59 -8.91
C ASN A 176 -5.81 6.42 -7.87
N GLY A 177 -6.90 7.02 -8.29
CA GLY A 177 -7.83 7.69 -7.39
C GLY A 177 -8.72 6.72 -6.64
N GLY A 178 -9.37 7.20 -5.60
CA GLY A 178 -10.43 6.48 -4.92
C GLY A 178 -11.74 6.53 -5.72
N GLY A 179 -12.69 5.69 -5.37
CA GLY A 179 -14.04 5.67 -5.94
C GLY A 179 -14.91 6.83 -5.46
N ALA A 180 -15.87 7.22 -6.27
CA ALA A 180 -16.88 8.21 -5.95
C ALA A 180 -18.15 7.59 -5.35
N SER A 181 -18.97 8.41 -4.70
CA SER A 181 -20.37 8.08 -4.35
C SER A 181 -21.33 9.09 -4.97
N THR A 182 -22.53 8.67 -5.28
CA THR A 182 -23.63 9.53 -5.73
C THR A 182 -24.70 9.66 -4.64
N THR A 183 -25.80 10.37 -4.94
CA THR A 183 -26.91 10.58 -3.99
C THR A 183 -27.53 9.24 -3.57
N TYR A 184 -27.64 8.99 -2.26
CA TYR A 184 -28.15 7.76 -1.66
C TYR A 184 -27.36 6.48 -1.98
N ASP A 185 -26.09 6.61 -2.44
CA ASP A 185 -25.23 5.48 -2.69
C ASP A 185 -24.34 5.18 -1.46
N GLY A 186 -23.75 3.98 -1.46
CA GLY A 186 -22.67 3.61 -0.55
C GLY A 186 -21.47 4.52 -0.70
N ALA A 187 -20.42 4.25 0.04
CA ALA A 187 -19.16 4.95 0.00
C ALA A 187 -18.21 4.35 -1.05
N GLY A 188 -17.33 5.15 -1.63
CA GLY A 188 -16.34 4.71 -2.61
C GLY A 188 -15.21 3.87 -1.99
N GLY A 189 -14.62 2.96 -2.78
CA GLY A 189 -13.40 2.24 -2.41
C GLY A 189 -12.15 3.11 -2.55
N GLY A 190 -11.09 2.83 -1.79
CA GLY A 190 -9.77 3.44 -1.95
C GLY A 190 -9.03 2.94 -3.18
N GLY A 191 -8.16 3.75 -3.77
CA GLY A 191 -7.32 3.35 -4.90
C GLY A 191 -6.23 2.34 -4.50
N GLY A 192 -5.89 1.42 -5.39
CA GLY A 192 -4.75 0.51 -5.28
C GLY A 192 -3.61 0.88 -6.22
N ASN A 193 -2.50 0.15 -6.18
CA ASN A 193 -1.33 0.47 -7.01
C ASN A 193 -1.49 0.09 -8.49
N SER A 194 -2.40 -0.80 -8.86
CA SER A 194 -2.66 -1.16 -10.26
C SER A 194 -4.02 -0.70 -10.78
N ALA A 195 -5.02 -0.49 -9.88
CA ALA A 195 -6.36 -0.08 -10.27
C ALA A 195 -6.92 1.01 -9.35
N ALA A 196 -7.79 1.86 -9.88
CA ALA A 196 -8.58 2.81 -9.10
C ALA A 196 -9.55 2.06 -8.18
N GLY A 197 -9.97 2.70 -7.09
CA GLY A 197 -11.08 2.22 -6.29
C GLY A 197 -12.38 2.31 -7.09
N ALA A 198 -13.27 1.34 -6.90
CA ALA A 198 -14.56 1.34 -7.53
C ALA A 198 -15.48 2.41 -6.93
N ASN A 199 -16.34 2.98 -7.76
CA ASN A 199 -17.44 3.80 -7.33
C ASN A 199 -18.44 2.95 -6.52
N ALA A 200 -19.15 3.60 -5.63
CA ALA A 200 -20.33 2.99 -5.02
C ALA A 200 -21.40 2.72 -6.10
N SER A 201 -22.25 1.74 -5.85
CA SER A 201 -23.35 1.39 -6.75
C SER A 201 -24.61 1.10 -5.94
N GLY A 202 -25.59 1.99 -6.05
CA GLY A 202 -26.76 1.97 -5.18
C GLY A 202 -26.32 1.97 -3.72
N ALA A 203 -27.01 1.27 -2.85
CA ALA A 203 -26.65 1.23 -1.43
C ALA A 203 -25.32 0.52 -1.12
N SER A 204 -24.70 -0.14 -2.10
CA SER A 204 -23.46 -0.91 -1.88
C SER A 204 -22.21 -0.07 -1.94
N GLY A 205 -21.24 -0.37 -1.08
CA GLY A 205 -19.91 0.24 -1.08
C GLY A 205 -19.07 -0.20 -2.28
N GLY A 206 -18.23 0.70 -2.78
CA GLY A 206 -17.26 0.42 -3.85
C GLY A 206 -16.10 -0.46 -3.38
N ALA A 207 -15.65 -1.39 -4.21
CA ALA A 207 -14.49 -2.21 -3.92
C ALA A 207 -13.18 -1.39 -3.95
N GLY A 208 -12.21 -1.75 -3.14
CA GLY A 208 -10.85 -1.22 -3.20
C GLY A 208 -10.14 -1.60 -4.51
N GLY A 209 -9.31 -0.70 -4.99
CA GLY A 209 -8.48 -0.93 -6.18
C GLY A 209 -7.42 -2.01 -5.94
N ALA A 210 -7.12 -2.79 -6.97
CA ALA A 210 -6.12 -3.84 -6.92
C ALA A 210 -4.70 -3.30 -6.73
N GLY A 211 -3.89 -4.05 -6.00
CA GLY A 211 -2.45 -3.83 -5.85
C GLY A 211 -1.66 -4.34 -7.05
N VAL A 212 -0.36 -4.14 -7.01
CA VAL A 212 0.59 -4.58 -8.03
C VAL A 212 1.35 -5.83 -7.57
N THR A 213 1.54 -6.77 -8.49
CA THR A 213 2.39 -7.96 -8.26
C THR A 213 3.84 -7.63 -8.58
N VAL A 214 4.74 -7.96 -7.67
CA VAL A 214 6.19 -7.76 -7.74
C VAL A 214 6.87 -9.11 -7.66
N ASN A 215 7.89 -9.32 -8.52
CA ASN A 215 8.69 -10.55 -8.58
C ASN A 215 10.12 -10.28 -8.12
N GLY A 216 10.82 -11.34 -7.67
CA GLY A 216 12.26 -11.33 -7.35
C GLY A 216 12.63 -10.61 -6.06
N PHE A 217 11.67 -10.23 -5.22
CA PHE A 217 11.90 -9.67 -3.88
C PHE A 217 11.38 -10.60 -2.75
N ALA A 218 11.00 -11.81 -3.12
CA ALA A 218 10.65 -12.91 -2.24
C ALA A 218 10.81 -14.21 -3.02
N SER A 219 10.73 -15.36 -2.35
CA SER A 219 10.78 -16.70 -2.97
C SER A 219 9.63 -16.97 -3.96
N SER A 220 8.56 -16.18 -3.90
CA SER A 220 7.44 -16.20 -4.85
C SER A 220 6.97 -14.77 -5.16
N ALA A 221 6.15 -14.62 -6.20
CA ALA A 221 5.51 -13.35 -6.53
C ALA A 221 4.65 -12.85 -5.34
N ILE A 222 4.78 -11.56 -5.00
CA ILE A 222 4.00 -10.92 -3.93
C ILE A 222 3.13 -9.81 -4.51
N THR A 223 1.87 -9.73 -4.07
CA THR A 223 0.96 -8.64 -4.45
C THR A 223 0.84 -7.66 -3.29
N LEU A 224 1.03 -6.36 -3.55
CA LEU A 224 1.16 -5.30 -2.56
C LEU A 224 0.33 -4.08 -2.96
N GLY A 225 -0.07 -3.27 -1.98
CA GLY A 225 -0.70 -1.99 -2.22
C GLY A 225 -2.13 -2.08 -2.77
N GLY A 226 -3.00 -2.90 -2.18
CA GLY A 226 -4.44 -2.91 -2.44
C GLY A 226 -5.17 -1.82 -1.67
N GLY A 227 -6.20 -1.18 -2.26
CA GLY A 227 -7.03 -0.18 -1.60
C GLY A 227 -8.08 -0.79 -0.68
N GLY A 228 -8.58 -0.05 0.30
CA GLY A 228 -9.67 -0.45 1.18
C GLY A 228 -11.04 -0.38 0.51
N GLY A 229 -11.98 -1.24 0.87
CA GLY A 229 -13.37 -1.20 0.42
C GLY A 229 -14.19 -0.11 1.13
N GLY A 230 -15.15 0.48 0.43
CA GLY A 230 -16.11 1.43 1.00
C GLY A 230 -17.24 0.74 1.77
N ALA A 231 -17.86 1.48 2.67
CA ALA A 231 -19.01 1.00 3.42
C ALA A 231 -20.33 1.16 2.65
N PRO A 232 -21.39 0.37 2.94
CA PRO A 232 -22.69 0.56 2.34
C PRO A 232 -23.38 1.83 2.87
N PHE A 233 -24.40 2.28 2.15
CA PHE A 233 -25.40 3.24 2.62
C PHE A 233 -26.53 2.49 3.30
N GLN A 234 -26.93 2.88 4.48
CA GLN A 234 -27.91 2.20 5.33
C GLN A 234 -27.71 0.66 5.43
N SER A 235 -27.72 0.13 6.61
CA SER A 235 -27.32 -1.25 6.92
C SER A 235 -28.11 -2.36 6.23
N ASN A 236 -29.35 -2.09 5.86
CA ASN A 236 -30.25 -3.18 5.50
C ASN A 236 -30.30 -3.53 4.00
N SER A 237 -29.70 -2.72 3.10
CA SER A 237 -29.91 -2.89 1.67
C SER A 237 -28.64 -3.02 0.83
N GLY A 238 -27.44 -2.65 1.32
CA GLY A 238 -26.20 -2.64 0.57
C GLY A 238 -25.16 -3.65 1.04
N ASN A 239 -24.31 -4.09 0.13
CA ASN A 239 -23.14 -4.91 0.42
C ASN A 239 -21.94 -4.01 0.76
N VAL A 240 -21.03 -4.50 1.58
CA VAL A 240 -19.73 -3.88 1.81
C VAL A 240 -18.87 -3.98 0.56
N GLY A 241 -18.07 -2.97 0.29
CA GLY A 241 -17.02 -3.06 -0.72
C GLY A 241 -15.92 -4.05 -0.29
N ALA A 242 -15.51 -4.93 -1.19
CA ALA A 242 -14.36 -5.81 -0.96
C ALA A 242 -13.07 -5.01 -0.89
N GLY A 243 -12.09 -5.47 -0.10
CA GLY A 243 -10.73 -4.95 -0.16
C GLY A 243 -10.03 -5.33 -1.47
N GLY A 244 -9.16 -4.46 -1.97
CA GLY A 244 -8.33 -4.75 -3.15
C GLY A 244 -7.27 -5.82 -2.87
N SER A 245 -6.95 -6.63 -3.88
CA SER A 245 -5.83 -7.58 -3.79
C SER A 245 -4.52 -6.86 -3.43
N GLY A 246 -3.66 -7.49 -2.64
CA GLY A 246 -2.44 -6.83 -2.13
C GLY A 246 -2.64 -6.16 -0.77
N GLY A 247 -3.54 -6.68 0.03
CA GLY A 247 -3.68 -6.34 1.45
C GLY A 247 -4.71 -5.27 1.79
N GLY A 248 -5.61 -4.90 0.86
CA GLY A 248 -6.71 -4.00 1.17
C GLY A 248 -7.75 -4.63 2.09
N GLY A 249 -8.23 -3.89 3.10
CA GLY A 249 -9.30 -4.32 4.01
C GLY A 249 -10.69 -4.07 3.43
N ALA A 250 -11.63 -4.97 3.68
CA ALA A 250 -13.03 -4.82 3.25
C ALA A 250 -13.76 -3.76 4.10
N GLY A 251 -14.79 -3.13 3.53
CA GLY A 251 -15.71 -2.25 4.26
C GLY A 251 -16.45 -3.00 5.38
N GLY A 252 -16.95 -2.27 6.36
CA GLY A 252 -17.73 -2.78 7.48
C GLY A 252 -19.18 -2.31 7.44
N LYS A 253 -20.08 -3.16 7.93
CA LYS A 253 -21.51 -2.93 8.09
C LYS A 253 -21.86 -3.36 9.50
N ASP A 254 -22.36 -2.42 10.33
CA ASP A 254 -22.66 -2.65 11.75
C ASP A 254 -21.46 -3.13 12.61
N GLN A 255 -20.30 -3.12 12.05
CA GLN A 255 -19.04 -3.45 12.67
C GLN A 255 -17.92 -2.67 12.00
N ARG A 256 -16.77 -2.60 12.65
CA ARG A 256 -15.57 -2.00 12.07
C ARG A 256 -15.22 -2.70 10.75
N GLY A 257 -14.78 -1.93 9.73
CA GLY A 257 -14.19 -2.49 8.53
C GLY A 257 -12.96 -3.34 8.86
N THR A 258 -12.49 -4.11 7.89
CA THR A 258 -11.27 -4.92 8.02
C THR A 258 -10.04 -4.02 7.88
N GLU A 259 -9.04 -4.26 8.70
CA GLU A 259 -7.75 -3.54 8.61
C GLU A 259 -7.01 -3.90 7.32
N GLY A 260 -6.23 -2.97 6.80
CA GLY A 260 -5.23 -3.27 5.79
C GLY A 260 -4.18 -4.23 6.35
N THR A 261 -3.76 -5.20 5.55
CA THR A 261 -2.75 -6.20 5.95
C THR A 261 -1.43 -5.50 6.24
N ALA A 262 -0.82 -5.79 7.39
CA ALA A 262 0.49 -5.27 7.76
C ALA A 262 1.56 -5.65 6.73
N ASN A 263 2.53 -4.77 6.52
CA ASN A 263 3.67 -4.97 5.60
C ASN A 263 3.28 -5.13 4.12
N THR A 264 2.10 -4.61 3.74
CA THR A 264 1.64 -4.61 2.34
C THR A 264 1.35 -3.22 1.79
N GLY A 265 1.26 -2.21 2.67
CA GLY A 265 0.78 -0.89 2.29
C GLY A 265 -0.70 -0.86 1.92
N GLY A 266 -1.49 -1.86 2.33
CA GLY A 266 -2.92 -1.95 2.02
C GLY A 266 -3.76 -0.92 2.76
N GLY A 267 -4.77 -0.32 2.11
CA GLY A 267 -5.73 0.61 2.73
C GLY A 267 -6.71 -0.10 3.65
N GLY A 268 -7.16 0.56 4.72
CA GLY A 268 -8.21 0.05 5.64
C GLY A 268 -9.61 0.27 5.08
N GLY A 269 -10.55 -0.61 5.43
CA GLY A 269 -11.96 -0.52 5.02
C GLY A 269 -12.70 0.62 5.72
N GLY A 270 -13.64 1.25 5.00
CA GLY A 270 -14.60 2.20 5.58
C GLY A 270 -15.67 1.49 6.41
N THR A 271 -16.42 2.23 7.22
CA THR A 271 -17.45 1.65 8.09
C THR A 271 -18.75 2.41 8.01
N ALA A 272 -19.87 1.67 7.91
CA ALA A 272 -21.22 2.15 8.09
C ALA A 272 -21.80 1.64 9.40
N LYS A 273 -22.61 2.46 10.05
CA LYS A 273 -23.34 2.11 11.28
C LYS A 273 -24.83 2.03 11.02
N VAL A 274 -25.49 1.10 11.70
CA VAL A 274 -26.94 1.07 11.88
C VAL A 274 -27.26 0.91 13.34
N GLY A 275 -28.20 1.72 13.79
CA GLY A 275 -28.62 1.67 15.18
C GLY A 275 -27.57 2.17 16.18
N TYR A 276 -27.73 1.75 17.43
CA TYR A 276 -26.96 2.25 18.59
C TYR A 276 -25.59 1.58 18.84
N VAL A 277 -24.94 1.02 17.83
CA VAL A 277 -23.63 0.36 18.01
C VAL A 277 -22.53 1.41 18.21
N THR A 278 -21.69 1.24 19.23
CA THR A 278 -20.68 2.25 19.64
C THR A 278 -19.41 2.23 18.77
N ASP A 279 -19.15 1.19 17.98
CA ASP A 279 -17.87 0.93 17.31
C ASP A 279 -17.86 1.09 15.76
N ALA A 280 -18.49 2.17 15.27
CA ALA A 280 -18.49 2.50 13.84
C ALA A 280 -17.24 3.27 13.39
N TRP A 281 -16.06 2.74 13.68
CA TRP A 281 -14.76 3.29 13.26
C TRP A 281 -14.32 2.69 11.94
N GLY A 282 -13.82 3.52 11.04
CA GLY A 282 -13.04 3.00 9.91
C GLY A 282 -11.86 2.15 10.39
N ALA A 283 -11.38 1.24 9.57
CA ALA A 283 -10.28 0.36 9.90
C ALA A 283 -8.91 1.02 9.62
N ASN A 284 -7.87 0.59 10.33
CA ASN A 284 -6.51 1.07 10.10
C ASN A 284 -5.99 0.56 8.74
N GLY A 285 -5.12 1.33 8.10
CA GLY A 285 -4.30 0.85 6.98
C GLY A 285 -3.17 -0.06 7.47
N GLY A 286 -2.64 -0.89 6.56
CA GLY A 286 -1.46 -1.71 6.80
C GLY A 286 -0.16 -0.90 6.75
N SER A 287 0.83 -1.30 7.53
CA SER A 287 2.17 -0.70 7.47
C SER A 287 2.84 -0.90 6.12
N GLY A 288 3.84 -0.08 5.84
CA GLY A 288 4.77 -0.25 4.72
C GLY A 288 5.74 -1.42 4.89
N TYR A 289 6.62 -1.56 3.91
CA TYR A 289 7.57 -2.67 3.81
C TYR A 289 8.78 -2.25 2.98
N VAL A 290 9.98 -2.72 3.33
CA VAL A 290 11.17 -2.53 2.49
C VAL A 290 11.89 -3.87 2.34
N VAL A 291 12.30 -4.17 1.11
CA VAL A 291 13.18 -5.30 0.80
C VAL A 291 14.38 -4.79 0.03
N VAL A 292 15.57 -5.11 0.50
CA VAL A 292 16.84 -4.89 -0.20
C VAL A 292 17.30 -6.24 -0.74
N ARG A 293 17.75 -6.31 -2.01
CA ARG A 293 18.35 -7.52 -2.56
C ARG A 293 19.65 -7.23 -3.32
N TYR A 294 20.59 -8.17 -3.27
CA TYR A 294 21.84 -8.15 -4.03
C TYR A 294 22.27 -9.57 -4.39
N ALA A 295 23.05 -9.74 -5.45
CA ALA A 295 23.56 -11.05 -5.90
C ALA A 295 24.61 -11.60 -4.92
N ILE A 296 24.61 -12.93 -4.75
CA ILE A 296 25.54 -13.68 -3.90
C ILE A 296 26.25 -14.77 -4.68
#